data_1dd86d3aba830686d909cda4c836bd75
#
_entry.id   1dd86d3aba830686d909cda4c836bd75
#
_cell.length_a   1.000
_cell.length_b   1.000
_cell.length_c   1.000
_cell.angle_alpha   90.00
_cell.angle_beta   90.00
_cell.angle_gamma   90.00
#
_symmetry.space_group_name_H-M   'P 1'
#
loop_
_entity.id
_entity.type
_entity.pdbx_description
1 polymer ?
#
loop_
_entity_poly.entity_id
_entity_poly.type
_entity_poly.pdbx_seq_one_letter_code
_entity_poly.pdbx_strand_id
1 'polypeptide(L)'
;MSKNLVYDISDKPRFHEMIVFAIQQLLAIMAATILVPAIIGNAMSQSAALFGAGVGTLVYQLFTKFRSPVFLGSSFAFIGSMLAAFAGAISTSAGYAGLVIGAVFAGLVYVVIAVVVRFAGVAWINKLMPTVVIGPTVALIGLSLAVNAVNDLGAGKVMVETTTQAIVDGAIVESTSLVSGASTYVTLICGLATLFSIFAFSVYGKKMAKLIPFILGIGVGYAVASIFTVIGIATDNVALQVIDFSAFANMKLFALPDFAFVDAFKGVKDIDGAFIATVAVAYIPVAFVVFAEHIADHKNLSSIIEKDLLEDPGLHRTLLGDGVGSMAGAFFGGCPNTTYGESVGCVAITRNASVVTITTTAIMSMIISFFGPFVTLLSSIPNCVMGGVCVALYGFIAVSGLKMIQKVDLNEGRNLFVVSSILIPGIGGLSVSFGKITLTTIACSLILGIITNIVLNIKKGKAE
;
A
#
# COMPACT_ATOMS: atom_id res chain seq x y z
N MET A 1 4.11 -11.46 -32.37
CA MET A 1 2.68 -11.83 -32.27
C MET A 1 1.97 -10.67 -31.66
N SER A 2 1.17 -9.93 -32.41
CA SER A 2 0.33 -8.87 -31.87
C SER A 2 -0.61 -9.51 -30.84
N LYS A 3 -0.50 -9.10 -29.59
CA LYS A 3 -1.44 -9.53 -28.54
C LYS A 3 -2.74 -8.77 -28.79
N ASN A 4 -3.65 -9.33 -29.59
CA ASN A 4 -4.95 -8.74 -29.84
C ASN A 4 -5.66 -8.49 -28.51
N LEU A 5 -5.82 -7.23 -28.13
CA LEU A 5 -6.68 -6.82 -27.02
C LEU A 5 -8.13 -7.21 -27.35
N VAL A 6 -8.90 -7.59 -26.35
CA VAL A 6 -10.35 -7.78 -26.50
C VAL A 6 -11.03 -6.42 -26.60
N TYR A 7 -10.54 -5.44 -25.80
CA TYR A 7 -10.97 -4.05 -25.81
C TYR A 7 -9.76 -3.12 -25.70
N ASP A 8 -9.66 -2.17 -26.60
CA ASP A 8 -8.66 -1.09 -26.58
C ASP A 8 -9.07 0.04 -25.60
N ILE A 9 -8.19 1.01 -25.38
CA ILE A 9 -8.36 2.13 -24.42
C ILE A 9 -9.69 2.87 -24.65
N SER A 10 -10.04 3.16 -25.90
CA SER A 10 -11.23 3.92 -26.28
C SER A 10 -12.49 3.08 -26.45
N ASP A 11 -12.36 1.77 -26.43
CA ASP A 11 -13.49 0.86 -26.67
C ASP A 11 -14.47 0.88 -25.50
N LYS A 12 -15.74 0.70 -25.83
CA LYS A 12 -16.84 0.60 -24.87
C LYS A 12 -17.37 -0.83 -24.85
N PRO A 13 -17.00 -1.67 -23.90
CA PRO A 13 -17.56 -3.02 -23.77
C PRO A 13 -19.09 -2.97 -23.65
N ARG A 14 -19.77 -4.05 -24.02
CA ARG A 14 -21.20 -4.19 -23.78
C ARG A 14 -21.48 -4.11 -22.28
N PHE A 15 -22.63 -3.63 -21.87
CA PHE A 15 -22.94 -3.36 -20.46
C PHE A 15 -22.64 -4.56 -19.53
N HIS A 16 -23.09 -5.77 -19.88
CA HIS A 16 -22.85 -6.95 -19.07
C HIS A 16 -21.36 -7.34 -19.03
N GLU A 17 -20.63 -7.22 -20.14
CA GLU A 17 -19.19 -7.50 -20.20
C GLU A 17 -18.42 -6.44 -19.38
N MET A 18 -18.79 -5.17 -19.49
CA MET A 18 -18.22 -4.07 -18.72
C MET A 18 -18.33 -4.33 -17.22
N ILE A 19 -19.51 -4.76 -16.74
CA ILE A 19 -19.74 -5.08 -15.32
C ILE A 19 -18.86 -6.27 -14.89
N VAL A 20 -18.80 -7.33 -15.70
CA VAL A 20 -17.94 -8.50 -15.39
C VAL A 20 -16.48 -8.10 -15.30
N PHE A 21 -15.95 -7.35 -16.27
CA PHE A 21 -14.58 -6.88 -16.25
C PHE A 21 -14.31 -5.89 -15.09
N ALA A 22 -15.28 -5.03 -14.77
CA ALA A 22 -15.15 -4.11 -13.64
C ALA A 22 -15.11 -4.85 -12.29
N ILE A 23 -15.92 -5.91 -12.11
CA ILE A 23 -15.85 -6.79 -10.94
C ILE A 23 -14.49 -7.48 -10.86
N GLN A 24 -13.97 -8.00 -11.98
CA GLN A 24 -12.66 -8.64 -12.02
C GLN A 24 -11.54 -7.67 -11.59
N GLN A 25 -11.58 -6.45 -12.12
CA GLN A 25 -10.62 -5.41 -11.78
C GLN A 25 -10.76 -5.01 -10.30
N LEU A 26 -11.99 -4.82 -9.80
CA LEU A 26 -12.25 -4.49 -8.40
C LEU A 26 -11.70 -5.57 -7.46
N LEU A 27 -11.96 -6.84 -7.74
CA LEU A 27 -11.44 -7.95 -6.93
C LEU A 27 -9.91 -8.03 -6.98
N ALA A 28 -9.28 -7.69 -8.11
CA ALA A 28 -7.82 -7.70 -8.24
C ALA A 28 -7.17 -6.63 -7.35
N ILE A 29 -7.76 -5.41 -7.28
CA ILE A 29 -7.17 -4.28 -6.55
C ILE A 29 -7.61 -4.21 -5.08
N MET A 30 -8.73 -4.85 -4.75
CA MET A 30 -9.39 -4.68 -3.45
C MET A 30 -8.52 -5.12 -2.29
N ALA A 31 -7.89 -6.31 -2.39
CA ALA A 31 -7.06 -6.83 -1.30
C ALA A 31 -5.95 -5.86 -0.91
N ALA A 32 -5.21 -5.36 -1.89
CA ALA A 32 -4.14 -4.40 -1.66
C ALA A 32 -4.66 -3.08 -1.09
N THR A 33 -5.78 -2.57 -1.61
CA THR A 33 -6.36 -1.30 -1.16
C THR A 33 -6.81 -1.33 0.31
N ILE A 34 -7.45 -2.42 0.75
CA ILE A 34 -7.95 -2.55 2.13
C ILE A 34 -6.85 -2.93 3.13
N LEU A 35 -5.77 -3.52 2.65
CA LEU A 35 -4.69 -3.98 3.51
C LEU A 35 -3.90 -2.82 4.12
N VAL A 36 -3.66 -1.74 3.38
CA VAL A 36 -2.89 -0.59 3.88
C VAL A 36 -3.51 0.03 5.14
N PRO A 37 -4.80 0.42 5.17
CA PRO A 37 -5.41 0.94 6.40
C PRO A 37 -5.46 -0.10 7.51
N ALA A 38 -5.60 -1.39 7.19
CA ALA A 38 -5.57 -2.45 8.19
C ALA A 38 -4.21 -2.57 8.90
N ILE A 39 -3.12 -2.41 8.15
CA ILE A 39 -1.74 -2.43 8.69
C ILE A 39 -1.46 -1.21 9.56
N ILE A 40 -1.89 -0.03 9.12
CA ILE A 40 -1.69 1.21 9.89
C ILE A 40 -2.46 1.15 11.21
N GLY A 41 -3.63 0.50 11.23
CA GLY A 41 -4.48 0.47 12.40
C GLY A 41 -5.05 1.85 12.73
N ASN A 42 -4.95 2.28 13.99
CA ASN A 42 -5.42 3.59 14.45
C ASN A 42 -6.86 3.93 14.04
N ALA A 43 -7.72 2.90 14.01
CA ALA A 43 -9.12 2.98 13.56
C ALA A 43 -9.31 3.42 12.09
N MET A 44 -8.27 3.27 11.24
CA MET A 44 -8.42 3.60 9.82
C MET A 44 -9.47 2.73 9.14
N SER A 45 -10.35 3.38 8.39
CA SER A 45 -11.48 2.74 7.72
C SER A 45 -11.06 2.11 6.38
N GLN A 46 -11.18 0.79 6.26
CA GLN A 46 -10.92 0.07 5.01
C GLN A 46 -11.92 0.47 3.91
N SER A 47 -13.18 0.74 4.28
CA SER A 47 -14.21 1.21 3.35
C SER A 47 -13.92 2.63 2.85
N ALA A 48 -13.45 3.53 3.73
CA ALA A 48 -13.05 4.87 3.32
C ALA A 48 -11.83 4.85 2.37
N ALA A 49 -10.86 3.97 2.61
CA ALA A 49 -9.73 3.78 1.72
C ALA A 49 -10.16 3.28 0.33
N LEU A 50 -11.12 2.34 0.28
CA LEU A 50 -11.67 1.85 -0.98
C LEU A 50 -12.45 2.95 -1.74
N PHE A 51 -13.21 3.79 -1.02
CA PHE A 51 -13.85 4.99 -1.58
C PHE A 51 -12.81 5.96 -2.13
N GLY A 52 -11.78 6.27 -1.33
CA GLY A 52 -10.69 7.17 -1.70
C GLY A 52 -9.93 6.70 -2.94
N ALA A 53 -9.69 5.39 -3.07
CA ALA A 53 -9.08 4.80 -4.25
C ALA A 53 -9.94 5.01 -5.52
N GLY A 54 -11.27 4.86 -5.39
CA GLY A 54 -12.20 5.17 -6.47
C GLY A 54 -12.14 6.64 -6.88
N VAL A 55 -12.21 7.58 -5.91
CA VAL A 55 -12.09 9.03 -6.18
C VAL A 55 -10.75 9.36 -6.81
N GLY A 56 -9.64 8.86 -6.24
CA GLY A 56 -8.29 9.09 -6.78
C GLY A 56 -8.15 8.62 -8.23
N THR A 57 -8.72 7.44 -8.54
CA THR A 57 -8.75 6.91 -9.90
C THR A 57 -9.54 7.80 -10.87
N LEU A 58 -10.71 8.31 -10.47
CA LEU A 58 -11.49 9.23 -11.32
C LEU A 58 -10.74 10.54 -11.57
N VAL A 59 -10.10 11.09 -10.54
CA VAL A 59 -9.23 12.28 -10.67
C VAL A 59 -8.07 12.00 -11.62
N TYR A 60 -7.39 10.87 -11.47
CA TYR A 60 -6.33 10.44 -12.37
C TYR A 60 -6.79 10.40 -13.83
N GLN A 61 -7.96 9.84 -14.09
CA GLN A 61 -8.51 9.74 -15.44
C GLN A 61 -8.83 11.10 -16.06
N LEU A 62 -9.28 12.07 -15.27
CA LEU A 62 -9.49 13.46 -15.75
C LEU A 62 -8.17 14.07 -16.24
N PHE A 63 -7.09 13.93 -15.49
CA PHE A 63 -5.77 14.46 -15.89
C PHE A 63 -5.19 13.74 -17.09
N THR A 64 -5.39 12.44 -17.21
CA THR A 64 -4.93 11.62 -18.35
C THR A 64 -5.88 11.69 -19.55
N LYS A 65 -6.95 12.49 -19.47
CA LYS A 65 -7.97 12.62 -20.53
C LYS A 65 -8.60 11.27 -20.90
N PHE A 66 -8.77 10.37 -19.93
CA PHE A 66 -9.30 9.02 -20.12
C PHE A 66 -8.48 8.20 -21.16
N ARG A 67 -7.14 8.34 -21.15
CA ARG A 67 -6.24 7.63 -22.06
C ARG A 67 -5.29 6.65 -21.38
N SER A 68 -5.33 6.54 -20.07
CA SER A 68 -4.51 5.59 -19.31
C SER A 68 -5.40 4.64 -18.52
N PRO A 69 -5.46 3.34 -18.89
CA PRO A 69 -6.34 2.37 -18.24
C PRO A 69 -5.70 1.79 -16.96
N VAL A 70 -5.42 2.64 -15.98
CA VAL A 70 -4.83 2.29 -14.69
C VAL A 70 -5.80 2.66 -13.57
N PHE A 71 -5.90 1.79 -12.56
CA PHE A 71 -6.57 2.06 -11.30
C PHE A 71 -5.53 2.49 -10.25
N LEU A 72 -5.85 3.53 -9.48
CA LEU A 72 -5.04 3.96 -8.34
C LEU A 72 -5.56 3.33 -7.06
N GLY A 73 -4.66 2.84 -6.21
CA GLY A 73 -5.03 2.31 -4.90
C GLY A 73 -4.06 2.73 -3.80
N SER A 74 -4.34 2.32 -2.57
CA SER A 74 -3.58 2.69 -1.38
C SER A 74 -2.11 2.26 -1.51
N SER A 75 -1.17 3.19 -1.40
CA SER A 75 0.25 2.93 -1.62
C SER A 75 0.93 2.30 -0.41
N PHE A 76 1.55 1.13 -0.61
CA PHE A 76 2.36 0.44 0.42
C PHE A 76 3.64 1.19 0.76
N ALA A 77 4.21 1.90 -0.19
CA ALA A 77 5.43 2.66 0.02
C ALA A 77 5.29 3.71 1.13
N PHE A 78 4.09 4.29 1.28
CA PHE A 78 3.82 5.30 2.30
C PHE A 78 3.47 4.74 3.68
N ILE A 79 3.40 3.41 3.90
CA ILE A 79 3.05 2.84 5.22
C ILE A 79 3.97 3.38 6.30
N GLY A 80 5.29 3.37 6.10
CA GLY A 80 6.24 3.94 7.05
C GLY A 80 6.02 5.43 7.35
N SER A 81 5.65 6.21 6.32
CA SER A 81 5.33 7.63 6.46
C SER A 81 4.02 7.86 7.22
N MET A 82 3.00 7.02 6.97
CA MET A 82 1.73 7.07 7.67
C MET A 82 1.88 6.69 9.15
N LEU A 83 2.65 5.63 9.44
CA LEU A 83 2.98 5.25 10.82
C LEU A 83 3.74 6.37 11.55
N ALA A 84 4.69 7.03 10.87
CA ALA A 84 5.41 8.17 11.43
C ALA A 84 4.50 9.37 11.71
N ALA A 85 3.50 9.63 10.86
CA ALA A 85 2.52 10.68 11.10
C ALA A 85 1.70 10.43 12.38
N PHE A 86 1.26 9.19 12.63
CA PHE A 86 0.58 8.85 13.89
C PHE A 86 1.53 8.85 15.09
N ALA A 87 2.75 8.33 14.95
CA ALA A 87 3.72 8.29 16.04
C ALA A 87 4.18 9.68 16.49
N GLY A 88 4.23 10.66 15.59
CA GLY A 88 4.57 12.06 15.89
C GLY A 88 3.40 12.91 16.36
N ALA A 89 2.16 12.38 16.30
CA ALA A 89 0.96 13.13 16.64
C ALA A 89 0.61 13.04 18.14
N ILE A 90 0.09 14.14 18.69
CA ILE A 90 -0.38 14.21 20.08
C ILE A 90 -1.79 13.66 20.27
N SER A 91 -2.52 13.45 19.19
CA SER A 91 -3.86 12.83 19.16
C SER A 91 -4.05 12.03 17.88
N THR A 92 -4.97 11.05 17.89
CA THR A 92 -5.34 10.29 16.69
C THR A 92 -5.83 11.21 15.57
N SER A 93 -6.62 12.24 15.91
CA SER A 93 -7.10 13.22 14.92
C SER A 93 -5.96 14.04 14.31
N ALA A 94 -4.93 14.41 15.09
CA ALA A 94 -3.72 15.04 14.56
C ALA A 94 -2.96 14.09 13.61
N GLY A 95 -2.93 12.79 13.91
CA GLY A 95 -2.40 11.76 13.02
C GLY A 95 -3.12 11.76 11.67
N TYR A 96 -4.45 11.77 11.66
CA TYR A 96 -5.24 11.89 10.42
C TYR A 96 -4.96 13.18 9.65
N ALA A 97 -4.80 14.33 10.35
CA ALA A 97 -4.36 15.56 9.70
C ALA A 97 -2.98 15.39 9.06
N GLY A 98 -2.06 14.67 9.74
CA GLY A 98 -0.75 14.31 9.21
C GLY A 98 -0.81 13.46 7.95
N LEU A 99 -1.75 12.50 7.87
CA LEU A 99 -1.94 11.69 6.66
C LEU A 99 -2.33 12.54 5.44
N VAL A 100 -3.31 13.43 5.62
CA VAL A 100 -3.79 14.31 4.54
C VAL A 100 -2.70 15.31 4.13
N ILE A 101 -2.04 15.95 5.09
CA ILE A 101 -0.94 16.88 4.83
C ILE A 101 0.23 16.17 4.14
N GLY A 102 0.58 14.95 4.60
CA GLY A 102 1.62 14.13 3.99
C GLY A 102 1.33 13.78 2.54
N ALA A 103 0.10 13.39 2.24
CA ALA A 103 -0.33 13.13 0.88
C ALA A 103 -0.25 14.40 -0.01
N VAL A 104 -0.53 15.58 0.56
CA VAL A 104 -0.34 16.86 -0.15
C VAL A 104 1.14 17.08 -0.46
N PHE A 105 2.06 16.85 0.49
CA PHE A 105 3.50 16.96 0.21
C PHE A 105 3.96 15.98 -0.85
N ALA A 106 3.54 14.71 -0.78
CA ALA A 106 3.87 13.71 -1.78
C ALA A 106 3.33 14.09 -3.17
N GLY A 107 2.06 14.50 -3.24
CA GLY A 107 1.44 14.93 -4.49
C GLY A 107 2.07 16.20 -5.07
N LEU A 108 2.51 17.16 -4.25
CA LEU A 108 3.25 18.34 -4.70
C LEU A 108 4.59 17.95 -5.33
N VAL A 109 5.30 16.95 -4.78
CA VAL A 109 6.52 16.40 -5.42
C VAL A 109 6.20 15.93 -6.84
N TYR A 110 5.10 15.19 -7.02
CA TYR A 110 4.66 14.72 -8.35
C TYR A 110 4.32 15.87 -9.29
N VAL A 111 3.65 16.91 -8.78
CA VAL A 111 3.34 18.12 -9.57
C VAL A 111 4.64 18.79 -10.03
N VAL A 112 5.61 18.96 -9.14
CA VAL A 112 6.91 19.56 -9.47
C VAL A 112 7.64 18.69 -10.51
N ILE A 113 7.72 17.38 -10.28
CA ILE A 113 8.36 16.45 -11.24
C ILE A 113 7.65 16.52 -12.59
N ALA A 114 6.32 16.52 -12.63
CA ALA A 114 5.54 16.60 -13.86
C ALA A 114 5.82 17.88 -14.65
N VAL A 115 5.92 19.02 -13.97
CA VAL A 115 6.29 20.29 -14.58
C VAL A 115 7.71 20.22 -15.15
N VAL A 116 8.68 19.74 -14.37
CA VAL A 116 10.07 19.61 -14.83
C VAL A 116 10.18 18.62 -16.02
N VAL A 117 9.50 17.47 -15.95
CA VAL A 117 9.48 16.48 -17.05
C VAL A 117 8.92 17.09 -18.33
N ARG A 118 7.90 17.92 -18.23
CA ARG A 118 7.31 18.61 -19.41
C ARG A 118 8.30 19.49 -20.16
N PHE A 119 9.23 20.15 -19.44
CA PHE A 119 10.17 21.10 -20.02
C PHE A 119 11.59 20.53 -20.21
N ALA A 120 12.06 19.67 -19.32
CA ALA A 120 13.45 19.17 -19.27
C ALA A 120 13.56 17.66 -19.62
N GLY A 121 12.43 16.97 -19.87
CA GLY A 121 12.43 15.53 -20.11
C GLY A 121 12.75 14.71 -18.84
N VAL A 122 13.11 13.43 -19.02
CA VAL A 122 13.30 12.45 -17.92
C VAL A 122 14.77 12.17 -17.59
N ALA A 123 15.72 12.66 -18.37
CA ALA A 123 17.15 12.29 -18.23
C ALA A 123 17.76 12.64 -16.87
N TRP A 124 17.36 13.76 -16.28
CA TRP A 124 17.84 14.21 -14.97
C TRP A 124 17.42 13.27 -13.83
N ILE A 125 16.25 12.64 -13.95
CA ILE A 125 15.74 11.70 -12.95
C ILE A 125 16.60 10.44 -12.92
N ASN A 126 16.90 9.88 -14.09
CA ASN A 126 17.76 8.71 -14.20
C ASN A 126 19.16 8.98 -13.63
N LYS A 127 19.62 10.24 -13.62
CA LYS A 127 20.88 10.65 -13.05
C LYS A 127 20.80 10.79 -11.51
N LEU A 128 19.69 11.32 -11.00
CA LEU A 128 19.48 11.52 -9.55
C LEU A 128 19.16 10.20 -8.84
N MET A 129 18.28 9.42 -9.45
CA MET A 129 17.77 8.15 -8.91
C MET A 129 17.95 7.01 -9.93
N PRO A 130 19.20 6.56 -10.14
CA PRO A 130 19.45 5.39 -10.98
C PRO A 130 18.96 4.11 -10.32
N THR A 131 18.85 3.04 -11.09
CA THR A 131 18.37 1.72 -10.63
C THR A 131 19.12 1.21 -9.40
N VAL A 132 20.43 1.54 -9.27
CA VAL A 132 21.26 1.17 -8.11
C VAL A 132 20.80 1.84 -6.81
N VAL A 133 20.04 2.93 -6.87
CA VAL A 133 19.43 3.61 -5.71
C VAL A 133 17.99 3.13 -5.51
N ILE A 134 17.21 3.09 -6.59
CA ILE A 134 15.77 2.75 -6.52
C ILE A 134 15.58 1.30 -6.08
N GLY A 135 16.31 0.35 -6.68
CA GLY A 135 16.17 -1.08 -6.39
C GLY A 135 16.28 -1.43 -4.90
N PRO A 136 17.39 -1.07 -4.25
CA PRO A 136 17.55 -1.31 -2.81
C PRO A 136 16.50 -0.60 -1.95
N THR A 137 16.07 0.59 -2.34
CA THR A 137 15.05 1.34 -1.59
C THR A 137 13.69 0.64 -1.68
N VAL A 138 13.30 0.15 -2.86
CA VAL A 138 12.07 -0.65 -3.02
C VAL A 138 12.17 -1.96 -2.23
N ALA A 139 13.31 -2.66 -2.29
CA ALA A 139 13.52 -3.87 -1.49
C ALA A 139 13.39 -3.59 0.01
N LEU A 140 13.96 -2.48 0.47
CA LEU A 140 13.89 -2.05 1.87
C LEU A 140 12.46 -1.78 2.33
N ILE A 141 11.59 -1.20 1.50
CA ILE A 141 10.17 -0.98 1.85
C ILE A 141 9.52 -2.31 2.26
N GLY A 142 9.65 -3.35 1.42
CA GLY A 142 9.10 -4.65 1.75
C GLY A 142 9.72 -5.29 3.00
N LEU A 143 11.05 -5.22 3.13
CA LEU A 143 11.78 -5.81 4.26
C LEU A 143 11.52 -5.09 5.58
N SER A 144 11.35 -3.77 5.58
CA SER A 144 11.08 -2.99 6.80
C SER A 144 9.74 -3.33 7.44
N LEU A 145 8.79 -3.85 6.66
CA LEU A 145 7.46 -4.25 7.13
C LEU A 145 7.39 -5.73 7.57
N ALA A 146 8.46 -6.51 7.42
CA ALA A 146 8.47 -7.94 7.70
C ALA A 146 8.09 -8.27 9.15
N VAL A 147 8.57 -7.48 10.12
CA VAL A 147 8.25 -7.67 11.55
C VAL A 147 6.76 -7.52 11.80
N ASN A 148 6.10 -6.54 11.18
CA ASN A 148 4.66 -6.34 11.33
C ASN A 148 3.88 -7.57 10.81
N ALA A 149 4.26 -8.09 9.64
CA ALA A 149 3.61 -9.29 9.07
C ALA A 149 3.73 -10.51 9.99
N VAL A 150 4.90 -10.70 10.63
CA VAL A 150 5.13 -11.81 11.55
C VAL A 150 4.34 -11.63 12.85
N ASN A 151 4.28 -10.42 13.40
CA ASN A 151 3.49 -10.11 14.58
C ASN A 151 1.99 -10.34 14.33
N ASP A 152 1.49 -9.92 13.17
CA ASP A 152 0.08 -10.12 12.80
C ASP A 152 -0.29 -11.60 12.70
N LEU A 153 0.63 -12.47 12.25
CA LEU A 153 0.39 -13.93 12.22
C LEU A 153 0.03 -14.51 13.60
N GLY A 154 0.50 -13.90 14.69
CA GLY A 154 0.23 -14.34 16.04
C GLY A 154 -1.04 -13.77 16.68
N ALA A 155 -1.80 -12.90 15.98
CA ALA A 155 -2.89 -12.14 16.58
C ALA A 155 -4.27 -12.51 16.00
N GLY A 156 -5.22 -12.80 16.89
CA GLY A 156 -6.66 -12.93 16.57
C GLY A 156 -7.40 -11.60 16.76
N LYS A 157 -8.71 -11.62 16.58
CA LYS A 157 -9.59 -10.45 16.72
C LYS A 157 -10.28 -10.38 18.08
N VAL A 158 -10.49 -11.54 18.71
CA VAL A 158 -11.06 -11.62 20.06
C VAL A 158 -10.01 -11.20 21.07
N MET A 159 -10.31 -10.16 21.84
CA MET A 159 -9.41 -9.60 22.85
C MET A 159 -9.85 -9.98 24.24
N VAL A 160 -8.90 -10.31 25.10
CA VAL A 160 -9.11 -10.61 26.53
C VAL A 160 -8.25 -9.70 27.37
N GLU A 161 -8.77 -9.32 28.54
CA GLU A 161 -8.00 -8.58 29.53
C GLU A 161 -7.01 -9.51 30.24
N THR A 162 -5.74 -9.12 30.21
CA THR A 162 -4.68 -9.85 30.96
C THR A 162 -3.98 -8.87 31.88
N THR A 163 -3.93 -9.19 33.15
CA THR A 163 -3.21 -8.42 34.14
C THR A 163 -1.79 -9.00 34.28
N THR A 164 -0.81 -8.20 33.94
CA THR A 164 0.62 -8.53 34.13
C THR A 164 1.15 -7.78 35.34
N GLN A 165 1.91 -8.48 36.19
CA GLN A 165 2.61 -7.88 37.31
C GLN A 165 4.07 -7.66 36.95
N ALA A 166 4.54 -6.43 37.06
CA ALA A 166 5.94 -6.07 36.86
C ALA A 166 6.49 -5.43 38.13
N ILE A 167 7.74 -5.75 38.48
CA ILE A 167 8.43 -5.06 39.58
C ILE A 167 9.13 -3.84 38.97
N VAL A 168 8.63 -2.65 39.35
CA VAL A 168 9.21 -1.36 38.96
C VAL A 168 9.65 -0.67 40.25
N ASP A 169 10.92 -0.32 40.37
CA ASP A 169 11.51 0.32 41.55
C ASP A 169 11.22 -0.40 42.90
N GLY A 170 11.15 -1.75 42.85
CA GLY A 170 10.90 -2.57 44.04
C GLY A 170 9.42 -2.66 44.44
N ALA A 171 8.51 -2.03 43.74
CA ALA A 171 7.05 -2.16 43.94
C ALA A 171 6.44 -3.04 42.86
N ILE A 172 5.44 -3.85 43.22
CA ILE A 172 4.65 -4.61 42.23
C ILE A 172 3.66 -3.66 41.63
N VAL A 173 3.82 -3.42 40.30
CA VAL A 173 2.88 -2.64 39.51
C VAL A 173 2.06 -3.61 38.65
N GLU A 174 0.74 -3.58 38.83
CA GLU A 174 -0.20 -4.33 38.01
C GLU A 174 -0.58 -3.48 36.80
N SER A 175 -0.39 -4.03 35.59
CA SER A 175 -0.80 -3.42 34.33
C SER A 175 -1.79 -4.34 33.64
N THR A 176 -3.01 -3.85 33.42
CA THR A 176 -4.03 -4.57 32.64
C THR A 176 -3.92 -4.14 31.17
N SER A 177 -3.74 -5.11 30.30
CA SER A 177 -3.66 -4.91 28.86
C SER A 177 -4.60 -5.86 28.12
N LEU A 178 -5.13 -5.39 26.98
CA LEU A 178 -5.90 -6.23 26.06
C LEU A 178 -4.94 -6.99 25.17
N VAL A 179 -5.02 -8.31 25.19
CA VAL A 179 -4.23 -9.21 24.33
C VAL A 179 -5.15 -10.13 23.54
N SER A 180 -4.66 -10.70 22.45
CA SER A 180 -5.42 -11.71 21.70
C SER A 180 -5.72 -12.92 22.59
N GLY A 181 -6.99 -13.27 22.72
CA GLY A 181 -7.44 -14.46 23.46
C GLY A 181 -7.17 -15.76 22.70
N ALA A 182 -7.05 -15.70 21.38
CA ALA A 182 -6.77 -16.86 20.55
C ALA A 182 -5.35 -17.40 20.76
N SER A 183 -5.20 -18.72 20.78
CA SER A 183 -3.90 -19.38 20.85
C SER A 183 -3.04 -19.02 19.63
N THR A 184 -1.75 -18.70 19.87
CA THR A 184 -0.78 -18.42 18.80
C THR A 184 -0.66 -19.56 17.77
N TYR A 185 -0.85 -20.82 18.20
CA TYR A 185 -0.84 -21.95 17.26
C TYR A 185 -2.04 -21.91 16.30
N VAL A 186 -3.22 -21.57 16.81
CA VAL A 186 -4.45 -21.47 16.01
C VAL A 186 -4.36 -20.29 15.04
N THR A 187 -3.92 -19.13 15.51
CA THR A 187 -3.72 -17.95 14.65
C THR A 187 -2.68 -18.22 13.56
N LEU A 188 -1.57 -18.89 13.92
CA LEU A 188 -0.53 -19.26 12.96
C LEU A 188 -1.07 -20.22 11.88
N ILE A 189 -1.89 -21.22 12.24
CA ILE A 189 -2.52 -22.11 11.27
C ILE A 189 -3.39 -21.31 10.29
N CYS A 190 -4.22 -20.37 10.79
CA CYS A 190 -5.07 -19.52 9.95
C CYS A 190 -4.24 -18.65 9.00
N GLY A 191 -3.18 -18.02 9.51
CA GLY A 191 -2.28 -17.18 8.71
C GLY A 191 -1.50 -17.97 7.66
N LEU A 192 -0.97 -19.14 8.03
CA LEU A 192 -0.27 -20.01 7.07
C LEU A 192 -1.23 -20.60 6.02
N ALA A 193 -2.46 -20.96 6.40
CA ALA A 193 -3.48 -21.39 5.45
C ALA A 193 -3.76 -20.28 4.42
N THR A 194 -3.83 -19.02 4.85
CA THR A 194 -3.94 -17.86 3.96
C THR A 194 -2.74 -17.77 3.03
N LEU A 195 -1.53 -17.77 3.58
CA LEU A 195 -0.27 -17.62 2.84
C LEU A 195 -0.09 -18.70 1.77
N PHE A 196 -0.22 -19.96 2.15
CA PHE A 196 -0.06 -21.08 1.21
C PHE A 196 -1.17 -21.14 0.16
N SER A 197 -2.38 -20.69 0.50
CA SER A 197 -3.47 -20.57 -0.48
C SER A 197 -3.15 -19.48 -1.50
N ILE A 198 -2.61 -18.33 -1.09
CA ILE A 198 -2.14 -17.28 -2.01
C ILE A 198 -1.09 -17.86 -2.97
N PHE A 199 -0.10 -18.60 -2.45
CA PHE A 199 0.93 -19.22 -3.28
C PHE A 199 0.35 -20.22 -4.27
N ALA A 200 -0.56 -21.10 -3.80
CA ALA A 200 -1.21 -22.09 -4.63
C ALA A 200 -2.02 -21.44 -5.76
N PHE A 201 -2.83 -20.44 -5.46
CA PHE A 201 -3.61 -19.74 -6.48
C PHE A 201 -2.73 -18.89 -7.43
N SER A 202 -1.65 -18.30 -6.94
CA SER A 202 -0.71 -17.53 -7.78
C SER A 202 0.03 -18.43 -8.77
N VAL A 203 0.48 -19.61 -8.34
CA VAL A 203 1.32 -20.51 -9.14
C VAL A 203 0.48 -21.45 -9.99
N TYR A 204 -0.49 -22.13 -9.37
CA TYR A 204 -1.28 -23.20 -10.01
C TYR A 204 -2.65 -22.73 -10.47
N GLY A 205 -3.09 -21.53 -10.06
CA GLY A 205 -4.37 -20.95 -10.42
C GLY A 205 -4.51 -20.78 -11.94
N LYS A 206 -5.73 -20.95 -12.45
CA LYS A 206 -6.07 -20.74 -13.86
C LYS A 206 -7.06 -19.59 -13.98
N LYS A 207 -6.94 -18.81 -15.07
CA LYS A 207 -7.86 -17.69 -15.38
C LYS A 207 -8.06 -16.77 -14.16
N MET A 208 -9.28 -16.66 -13.66
CA MET A 208 -9.66 -15.80 -12.54
C MET A 208 -8.92 -16.12 -11.22
N ALA A 209 -8.71 -17.39 -10.90
CA ALA A 209 -8.03 -17.76 -9.66
C ALA A 209 -6.58 -17.23 -9.60
N LYS A 210 -5.90 -17.16 -10.76
CA LYS A 210 -4.57 -16.57 -10.87
C LYS A 210 -4.59 -15.04 -10.80
N LEU A 211 -5.73 -14.42 -11.13
CA LEU A 211 -5.89 -12.97 -11.12
C LEU A 211 -6.12 -12.41 -9.70
N ILE A 212 -6.86 -13.17 -8.87
CA ILE A 212 -7.28 -12.72 -7.53
C ILE A 212 -6.75 -13.62 -6.39
N PRO A 213 -5.46 -14.00 -6.38
CA PRO A 213 -4.94 -14.98 -5.42
C PRO A 213 -5.05 -14.49 -3.98
N PHE A 214 -4.89 -13.19 -3.74
CA PHE A 214 -4.99 -12.59 -2.42
C PHE A 214 -6.40 -12.68 -1.84
N ILE A 215 -7.44 -12.35 -2.62
CA ILE A 215 -8.84 -12.47 -2.18
C ILE A 215 -9.20 -13.92 -1.88
N LEU A 216 -8.78 -14.86 -2.74
CA LEU A 216 -9.02 -16.27 -2.50
C LEU A 216 -8.28 -16.78 -1.26
N GLY A 217 -7.05 -16.32 -1.05
CA GLY A 217 -6.27 -16.65 0.15
C GLY A 217 -6.92 -16.10 1.42
N ILE A 218 -7.38 -14.85 1.42
CA ILE A 218 -8.17 -14.27 2.52
C ILE A 218 -9.41 -15.12 2.78
N GLY A 219 -10.14 -15.51 1.72
CA GLY A 219 -11.34 -16.36 1.85
C GLY A 219 -11.06 -17.70 2.51
N VAL A 220 -9.98 -18.38 2.11
CA VAL A 220 -9.56 -19.65 2.73
C VAL A 220 -9.14 -19.44 4.19
N GLY A 221 -8.30 -18.47 4.48
CA GLY A 221 -7.86 -18.16 5.85
C GLY A 221 -9.02 -17.78 6.76
N TYR A 222 -9.95 -16.98 6.26
CA TYR A 222 -11.15 -16.59 6.98
C TYR A 222 -12.06 -17.79 7.24
N ALA A 223 -12.23 -18.71 6.27
CA ALA A 223 -12.99 -19.93 6.46
C ALA A 223 -12.37 -20.83 7.54
N VAL A 224 -11.04 -21.01 7.52
CA VAL A 224 -10.32 -21.79 8.54
C VAL A 224 -10.49 -21.12 9.93
N ALA A 225 -10.32 -19.79 10.03
CA ALA A 225 -10.52 -19.04 11.27
C ALA A 225 -11.97 -19.14 11.77
N SER A 226 -12.95 -19.14 10.86
CA SER A 226 -14.38 -19.33 11.19
C SER A 226 -14.63 -20.70 11.79
N ILE A 227 -14.05 -21.78 11.24
CA ILE A 227 -14.18 -23.14 11.77
C ILE A 227 -13.65 -23.21 13.20
N PHE A 228 -12.43 -22.69 13.46
CA PHE A 228 -11.88 -22.67 14.81
C PHE A 228 -12.75 -21.87 15.76
N THR A 229 -13.24 -20.68 15.34
CA THR A 229 -14.07 -19.82 16.18
C THR A 229 -15.40 -20.49 16.53
N VAL A 230 -16.07 -21.14 15.58
CA VAL A 230 -17.33 -21.87 15.84
C VAL A 230 -17.11 -23.01 16.84
N ILE A 231 -16.03 -23.78 16.68
CA ILE A 231 -15.64 -24.81 17.66
C ILE A 231 -15.37 -24.18 19.03
N GLY A 232 -14.64 -23.06 19.06
CA GLY A 232 -14.33 -22.34 20.29
C GLY A 232 -15.58 -21.85 21.03
N ILE A 233 -16.57 -21.33 20.30
CA ILE A 233 -17.86 -20.93 20.88
C ILE A 233 -18.64 -22.14 21.39
N ALA A 234 -18.68 -23.23 20.63
CA ALA A 234 -19.40 -24.45 21.01
C ALA A 234 -18.78 -25.17 22.23
N THR A 235 -17.48 -25.01 22.46
CA THR A 235 -16.74 -25.64 23.57
C THR A 235 -16.40 -24.66 24.71
N ASP A 236 -16.89 -23.42 24.61
CA ASP A 236 -16.55 -22.33 25.57
C ASP A 236 -15.02 -22.13 25.74
N ASN A 237 -14.27 -22.29 24.63
CA ASN A 237 -12.82 -22.18 24.63
C ASN A 237 -12.35 -20.95 23.84
N VAL A 238 -12.00 -19.89 24.56
CA VAL A 238 -11.54 -18.61 23.97
C VAL A 238 -10.25 -18.77 23.15
N ALA A 239 -9.38 -19.75 23.48
CA ALA A 239 -8.15 -20.00 22.74
C ALA A 239 -8.37 -20.42 21.27
N LEU A 240 -9.58 -20.87 20.91
CA LEU A 240 -9.99 -21.20 19.56
C LEU A 240 -10.73 -20.05 18.86
N GLN A 241 -11.12 -19.00 19.57
CA GLN A 241 -11.92 -17.90 19.02
C GLN A 241 -11.03 -16.85 18.35
N VAL A 242 -10.93 -16.91 17.03
CA VAL A 242 -10.06 -16.04 16.22
C VAL A 242 -10.83 -14.82 15.69
N ILE A 243 -12.13 -15.00 15.34
CA ILE A 243 -12.99 -13.98 14.75
C ILE A 243 -14.01 -13.50 15.80
N ASP A 244 -14.18 -12.19 15.89
CA ASP A 244 -15.29 -11.59 16.62
C ASP A 244 -16.52 -11.46 15.71
N PHE A 245 -17.49 -12.34 15.91
CA PHE A 245 -18.75 -12.31 15.16
C PHE A 245 -19.79 -11.31 15.71
N SER A 246 -19.51 -10.65 16.84
CA SER A 246 -20.44 -9.68 17.44
C SER A 246 -20.67 -8.47 16.50
N ALA A 247 -19.69 -8.14 15.67
CA ALA A 247 -19.78 -7.09 14.66
C ALA A 247 -20.97 -7.29 13.68
N PHE A 248 -21.36 -8.55 13.44
CA PHE A 248 -22.49 -8.85 12.53
C PHE A 248 -23.88 -8.68 13.20
N ALA A 249 -23.95 -8.68 14.53
CA ALA A 249 -25.22 -8.57 15.26
C ALA A 249 -25.93 -7.20 15.03
N ASN A 250 -25.13 -6.13 14.87
CA ASN A 250 -25.62 -4.77 14.69
C ASN A 250 -25.38 -4.23 13.26
N MET A 251 -25.15 -5.12 12.30
CA MET A 251 -24.84 -4.77 10.92
C MET A 251 -25.99 -4.06 10.25
N LYS A 252 -25.72 -2.88 9.70
CA LYS A 252 -26.68 -2.12 8.88
C LYS A 252 -26.46 -2.44 7.41
N LEU A 253 -27.53 -2.42 6.61
CA LEU A 253 -27.42 -2.62 5.16
C LEU A 253 -26.60 -1.50 4.49
N PHE A 254 -26.73 -0.27 5.00
CA PHE A 254 -25.99 0.90 4.54
C PHE A 254 -25.14 1.46 5.69
N ALA A 255 -23.85 1.60 5.44
CA ALA A 255 -22.87 2.16 6.38
C ALA A 255 -22.14 3.33 5.70
N LEU A 256 -22.06 4.47 6.38
CA LEU A 256 -21.25 5.58 5.91
C LEU A 256 -19.78 5.25 6.22
N PRO A 257 -18.84 5.32 5.24
CA PRO A 257 -17.42 5.17 5.53
C PRO A 257 -16.92 6.26 6.49
N ASP A 258 -16.04 5.91 7.41
CA ASP A 258 -15.39 6.86 8.31
C ASP A 258 -14.31 7.61 7.52
N PHE A 259 -14.70 8.68 6.87
CA PHE A 259 -13.83 9.47 6.02
C PHE A 259 -12.73 10.18 6.81
N ALA A 260 -11.48 10.01 6.37
CA ALA A 260 -10.29 10.54 7.03
C ALA A 260 -10.32 12.07 7.21
N PHE A 261 -10.91 12.82 6.28
CA PHE A 261 -10.99 14.29 6.37
C PHE A 261 -11.79 14.75 7.59
N VAL A 262 -12.77 13.97 8.06
CA VAL A 262 -13.59 14.33 9.23
C VAL A 262 -12.73 14.41 10.47
N ASP A 263 -11.87 13.43 10.70
CA ASP A 263 -10.95 13.41 11.83
C ASP A 263 -9.75 14.33 11.60
N ALA A 264 -9.27 14.43 10.35
CA ALA A 264 -8.21 15.37 10.00
C ALA A 264 -8.59 16.83 10.35
N PHE A 265 -9.82 17.28 10.03
CA PHE A 265 -10.26 18.62 10.39
C PHE A 265 -10.35 18.83 11.91
N LYS A 266 -10.72 17.83 12.70
CA LYS A 266 -10.69 17.91 14.18
C LYS A 266 -9.26 18.05 14.70
N GLY A 267 -8.29 17.41 14.03
CA GLY A 267 -6.89 17.38 14.41
C GLY A 267 -6.07 18.63 14.02
N VAL A 268 -6.57 19.47 13.12
CA VAL A 268 -5.82 20.66 12.64
C VAL A 268 -5.37 21.60 13.79
N LYS A 269 -6.18 21.71 14.84
CA LYS A 269 -5.85 22.53 16.02
C LYS A 269 -4.70 21.99 16.86
N ASP A 270 -4.39 20.71 16.71
CA ASP A 270 -3.41 19.96 17.51
C ASP A 270 -2.04 19.85 16.80
N ILE A 271 -1.89 20.42 15.61
CA ILE A 271 -0.66 20.38 14.83
C ILE A 271 0.17 21.65 14.97
N ASP A 272 1.49 21.49 15.06
CA ASP A 272 2.46 22.58 15.08
C ASP A 272 3.39 22.50 13.85
N GLY A 273 4.22 23.53 13.68
CA GLY A 273 5.17 23.58 12.56
C GLY A 273 6.20 22.46 12.57
N ALA A 274 6.57 21.94 13.75
CA ALA A 274 7.50 20.83 13.88
C ALA A 274 6.86 19.51 13.42
N PHE A 275 5.59 19.30 13.75
CA PHE A 275 4.83 18.15 13.27
C PHE A 275 4.69 18.17 11.74
N ILE A 276 4.34 19.34 11.16
CA ILE A 276 4.26 19.51 9.69
C ILE A 276 5.61 19.19 9.03
N ALA A 277 6.72 19.66 9.61
CA ALA A 277 8.06 19.37 9.11
C ALA A 277 8.40 17.87 9.19
N THR A 278 8.03 17.19 10.29
CA THR A 278 8.22 15.75 10.45
C THR A 278 7.45 14.98 9.36
N VAL A 279 6.19 15.36 9.13
CA VAL A 279 5.36 14.76 8.07
C VAL A 279 5.95 15.02 6.68
N ALA A 280 6.40 16.25 6.39
CA ALA A 280 7.02 16.56 5.10
C ALA A 280 8.26 15.71 4.84
N VAL A 281 9.13 15.57 5.83
CA VAL A 281 10.35 14.78 5.75
C VAL A 281 10.06 13.27 5.62
N ALA A 282 8.96 12.79 6.20
CA ALA A 282 8.54 11.40 6.07
C ALA A 282 7.98 11.08 4.67
N TYR A 283 7.26 12.01 4.03
CA TYR A 283 6.54 11.73 2.78
C TYR A 283 7.32 12.14 1.51
N ILE A 284 8.03 13.28 1.53
CA ILE A 284 8.71 13.80 0.34
C ILE A 284 9.73 12.81 -0.26
N PRO A 285 10.63 12.18 0.51
CA PRO A 285 11.58 11.21 -0.05
C PRO A 285 10.90 9.99 -0.66
N VAL A 286 9.83 9.50 -0.02
CA VAL A 286 9.08 8.33 -0.48
C VAL A 286 8.38 8.61 -1.80
N ALA A 287 7.92 9.83 -2.05
CA ALA A 287 7.30 10.21 -3.31
C ALA A 287 8.24 10.00 -4.52
N PHE A 288 9.55 10.16 -4.36
CA PHE A 288 10.52 9.85 -5.43
C PHE A 288 10.61 8.34 -5.71
N VAL A 289 10.44 7.49 -4.70
CA VAL A 289 10.43 6.03 -4.89
C VAL A 289 9.17 5.60 -5.63
N VAL A 290 8.01 6.11 -5.20
CA VAL A 290 6.72 5.83 -5.83
C VAL A 290 6.65 6.39 -7.26
N PHE A 291 7.33 7.49 -7.54
CA PHE A 291 7.52 7.97 -8.90
C PHE A 291 8.22 6.94 -9.82
N ALA A 292 9.23 6.23 -9.33
CA ALA A 292 9.88 5.17 -10.09
C ALA A 292 8.96 3.97 -10.34
N GLU A 293 8.13 3.62 -9.36
CA GLU A 293 7.07 2.61 -9.48
C GLU A 293 6.06 3.03 -10.57
N HIS A 294 5.60 4.28 -10.54
CA HIS A 294 4.70 4.84 -11.56
C HIS A 294 5.24 4.68 -12.99
N ILE A 295 6.52 5.00 -13.21
CA ILE A 295 7.16 4.80 -14.53
C ILE A 295 7.20 3.32 -14.90
N ALA A 296 7.53 2.44 -13.96
CA ALA A 296 7.61 1.01 -14.22
C ALA A 296 6.25 0.43 -14.62
N ASP A 297 5.19 0.80 -13.91
CA ASP A 297 3.82 0.38 -14.21
C ASP A 297 3.36 0.86 -15.58
N HIS A 298 3.63 2.13 -15.92
CA HIS A 298 3.26 2.68 -17.23
C HIS A 298 4.05 2.05 -18.37
N LYS A 299 5.34 1.76 -18.20
CA LYS A 299 6.13 1.01 -19.17
C LYS A 299 5.62 -0.42 -19.37
N ASN A 300 5.27 -1.10 -18.26
CA ASN A 300 4.70 -2.44 -18.31
C ASN A 300 3.36 -2.44 -19.04
N LEU A 301 2.46 -1.53 -18.68
CA LEU A 301 1.17 -1.38 -19.33
C LEU A 301 1.32 -1.01 -20.81
N SER A 302 2.21 -0.08 -21.14
CA SER A 302 2.52 0.30 -22.53
C SER A 302 2.93 -0.90 -23.38
N SER A 303 3.75 -1.80 -22.81
CA SER A 303 4.14 -3.05 -23.47
C SER A 303 2.98 -4.04 -23.67
N ILE A 304 1.98 -4.02 -22.76
CA ILE A 304 0.80 -4.89 -22.84
C ILE A 304 -0.17 -4.40 -23.91
N ILE A 305 -0.40 -3.08 -23.96
CA ILE A 305 -1.37 -2.45 -24.86
C ILE A 305 -0.77 -2.01 -26.21
N GLU A 306 0.56 -2.19 -26.37
CA GLU A 306 1.31 -1.79 -27.58
C GLU A 306 1.17 -0.29 -27.92
N LYS A 307 1.02 0.56 -26.88
CA LYS A 307 0.96 2.03 -26.99
C LYS A 307 1.81 2.66 -25.90
N ASP A 308 2.62 3.66 -26.25
CA ASP A 308 3.48 4.34 -25.27
C ASP A 308 2.68 5.39 -24.46
N LEU A 309 2.32 5.01 -23.24
CA LEU A 309 1.61 5.90 -22.30
C LEU A 309 2.51 7.03 -21.76
N LEU A 310 3.83 6.90 -21.87
CA LEU A 310 4.76 7.97 -21.49
C LEU A 310 4.81 9.08 -22.54
N GLU A 311 4.39 8.77 -23.78
CA GLU A 311 4.26 9.72 -24.88
C GLU A 311 2.83 10.25 -25.01
N ASP A 312 1.81 9.37 -25.02
CA ASP A 312 0.39 9.72 -25.07
C ASP A 312 -0.42 8.92 -24.02
N PRO A 313 -0.98 9.54 -22.99
CA PRO A 313 -1.22 10.98 -22.75
C PRO A 313 0.00 11.78 -22.30
N GLY A 314 1.14 11.13 -22.12
CA GLY A 314 2.40 11.71 -21.71
C GLY A 314 2.66 11.65 -20.21
N LEU A 315 3.93 11.37 -19.85
CA LEU A 315 4.36 11.18 -18.45
C LEU A 315 3.97 12.35 -17.55
N HIS A 316 4.03 13.59 -18.03
CA HIS A 316 3.64 14.75 -17.24
C HIS A 316 2.16 14.73 -16.83
N ARG A 317 1.25 14.16 -17.67
CA ARG A 317 -0.17 14.05 -17.35
C ARG A 317 -0.45 12.91 -16.40
N THR A 318 0.21 11.76 -16.62
CA THR A 318 0.03 10.60 -15.72
C THR A 318 0.55 10.92 -14.33
N LEU A 319 1.66 11.65 -14.20
CA LEU A 319 2.20 12.11 -12.92
C LEU A 319 1.29 13.14 -12.24
N LEU A 320 0.78 14.14 -12.99
CA LEU A 320 -0.18 15.09 -12.42
C LEU A 320 -1.43 14.36 -11.91
N GLY A 321 -1.94 13.42 -12.70
CA GLY A 321 -3.10 12.61 -12.33
C GLY A 321 -2.85 11.76 -11.09
N ASP A 322 -1.69 11.12 -10.99
CA ASP A 322 -1.30 10.29 -9.85
C ASP A 322 -1.13 11.16 -8.58
N GLY A 323 -0.39 12.27 -8.68
CA GLY A 323 -0.19 13.18 -7.55
C GLY A 323 -1.48 13.78 -7.01
N VAL A 324 -2.32 14.36 -7.88
CA VAL A 324 -3.61 14.95 -7.46
C VAL A 324 -4.61 13.86 -7.06
N GLY A 325 -4.61 12.72 -7.75
CA GLY A 325 -5.41 11.56 -7.40
C GLY A 325 -5.02 10.97 -6.03
N SER A 326 -3.72 10.96 -5.70
CA SER A 326 -3.19 10.56 -4.39
C SER A 326 -3.68 11.49 -3.28
N MET A 327 -3.62 12.82 -3.50
CA MET A 327 -4.17 13.81 -2.54
C MET A 327 -5.67 13.59 -2.31
N ALA A 328 -6.44 13.42 -3.40
CA ALA A 328 -7.88 13.20 -3.33
C ALA A 328 -8.22 11.88 -2.62
N GLY A 329 -7.50 10.80 -2.94
CA GLY A 329 -7.66 9.51 -2.29
C GLY A 329 -7.39 9.58 -0.79
N ALA A 330 -6.30 10.21 -0.39
CA ALA A 330 -5.94 10.39 1.02
C ALA A 330 -6.92 11.30 1.77
N PHE A 331 -7.48 12.31 1.14
CA PHE A 331 -8.48 13.18 1.75
C PHE A 331 -9.70 12.37 2.23
N PHE A 332 -10.18 11.41 1.43
CA PHE A 332 -11.30 10.56 1.82
C PHE A 332 -10.85 9.36 2.65
N GLY A 333 -9.82 8.63 2.19
CA GLY A 333 -9.44 7.32 2.73
C GLY A 333 -8.25 7.33 3.69
N GLY A 334 -7.58 8.46 3.87
CA GLY A 334 -6.38 8.59 4.71
C GLY A 334 -5.10 8.01 4.07
N CYS A 335 -5.21 7.27 2.98
CA CYS A 335 -4.08 6.62 2.31
C CYS A 335 -3.71 7.36 1.01
N PRO A 336 -2.45 7.80 0.82
CA PRO A 336 -1.98 8.25 -0.47
C PRO A 336 -2.15 7.13 -1.50
N ASN A 337 -2.64 7.45 -2.69
CA ASN A 337 -2.83 6.48 -3.76
C ASN A 337 -1.63 6.48 -4.72
N THR A 338 -1.47 5.38 -5.44
CA THR A 338 -0.52 5.24 -6.54
C THR A 338 -1.06 4.27 -7.59
N THR A 339 -0.41 4.19 -8.74
CA THR A 339 -0.73 3.18 -9.76
C THR A 339 -0.54 1.78 -9.21
N TYR A 340 -1.43 0.85 -9.60
CA TYR A 340 -1.40 -0.51 -9.10
C TYR A 340 -0.91 -1.50 -10.16
N GLY A 341 0.14 -2.24 -9.82
CA GLY A 341 0.63 -3.36 -10.62
C GLY A 341 -0.42 -4.46 -10.80
N GLU A 342 -1.30 -4.68 -9.82
CA GLU A 342 -2.44 -5.60 -9.90
C GLU A 342 -3.45 -5.17 -10.95
N SER A 343 -3.69 -3.86 -11.09
CA SER A 343 -4.53 -3.30 -12.15
C SER A 343 -3.91 -3.57 -13.52
N VAL A 344 -2.62 -3.33 -13.66
CA VAL A 344 -1.85 -3.63 -14.89
C VAL A 344 -1.88 -5.13 -15.20
N GLY A 345 -1.71 -5.98 -14.17
CA GLY A 345 -1.81 -7.43 -14.29
C GLY A 345 -3.20 -7.90 -14.74
N CYS A 346 -4.26 -7.24 -14.25
CA CYS A 346 -5.62 -7.53 -14.67
C CYS A 346 -5.83 -7.22 -16.17
N VAL A 347 -5.35 -6.07 -16.64
CA VAL A 347 -5.36 -5.72 -18.08
C VAL A 347 -4.62 -6.77 -18.91
N ALA A 348 -3.44 -7.22 -18.45
CA ALA A 348 -2.64 -8.24 -19.13
C ALA A 348 -3.38 -9.59 -19.28
N ILE A 349 -4.09 -10.03 -18.24
CA ILE A 349 -4.77 -11.33 -18.20
C ILE A 349 -6.10 -11.27 -18.94
N THR A 350 -6.89 -10.22 -18.71
CA THR A 350 -8.22 -10.04 -19.32
C THR A 350 -8.15 -9.55 -20.76
N ARG A 351 -7.02 -8.95 -21.16
CA ARG A 351 -6.83 -8.25 -22.43
C ARG A 351 -7.83 -7.10 -22.65
N ASN A 352 -8.37 -6.56 -21.56
CA ASN A 352 -9.28 -5.43 -21.59
C ASN A 352 -8.56 -4.18 -21.08
N ALA A 353 -8.24 -3.27 -21.99
CA ALA A 353 -7.62 -1.98 -21.72
C ALA A 353 -8.64 -0.82 -21.77
N SER A 354 -9.94 -1.10 -21.79
CA SER A 354 -10.98 -0.07 -21.84
C SER A 354 -10.94 0.82 -20.59
N VAL A 355 -10.76 2.11 -20.78
CA VAL A 355 -10.83 3.10 -19.70
C VAL A 355 -12.24 3.17 -19.09
N VAL A 356 -13.27 2.90 -19.89
CA VAL A 356 -14.65 2.83 -19.37
C VAL A 356 -14.79 1.74 -18.31
N THR A 357 -14.11 0.60 -18.49
CA THR A 357 -14.07 -0.46 -17.47
C THR A 357 -13.40 0.03 -16.17
N ILE A 358 -12.27 0.73 -16.26
CA ILE A 358 -11.57 1.28 -15.09
C ILE A 358 -12.44 2.32 -14.38
N THR A 359 -13.09 3.22 -15.14
CA THR A 359 -14.06 4.20 -14.59
C THR A 359 -15.20 3.49 -13.86
N THR A 360 -15.77 2.44 -14.46
CA THR A 360 -16.83 1.64 -13.84
C THR A 360 -16.34 0.97 -12.56
N THR A 361 -15.11 0.43 -12.56
CA THR A 361 -14.47 -0.14 -11.36
C THR A 361 -14.34 0.90 -10.25
N ALA A 362 -13.90 2.12 -10.59
CA ALA A 362 -13.78 3.21 -9.62
C ALA A 362 -15.13 3.60 -9.00
N ILE A 363 -16.16 3.68 -9.81
CA ILE A 363 -17.53 3.93 -9.31
C ILE A 363 -18.02 2.77 -8.46
N MET A 364 -17.80 1.53 -8.88
CA MET A 364 -18.18 0.35 -8.10
C MET A 364 -17.46 0.26 -6.76
N SER A 365 -16.15 0.62 -6.69
CA SER A 365 -15.40 0.66 -5.43
C SER A 365 -15.98 1.69 -4.46
N MET A 366 -16.43 2.84 -4.98
CA MET A 366 -17.11 3.86 -4.18
C MET A 366 -18.48 3.37 -3.68
N ILE A 367 -19.28 2.73 -4.53
CA ILE A 367 -20.60 2.22 -4.16
C ILE A 367 -20.50 1.12 -3.10
N ILE A 368 -19.59 0.13 -3.30
CA ILE A 368 -19.47 -1.01 -2.38
C ILE A 368 -18.95 -0.58 -1.00
N SER A 369 -18.25 0.55 -0.92
CA SER A 369 -17.77 1.10 0.35
C SER A 369 -18.89 1.51 1.31
N PHE A 370 -20.12 1.72 0.81
CA PHE A 370 -21.31 2.00 1.61
C PHE A 370 -22.12 0.74 1.94
N PHE A 371 -21.78 -0.42 1.38
CA PHE A 371 -22.53 -1.64 1.62
C PHE A 371 -22.11 -2.26 2.96
N GLY A 372 -22.94 -2.08 3.99
CA GLY A 372 -22.64 -2.44 5.37
C GLY A 372 -22.22 -3.90 5.58
N PRO A 373 -22.88 -4.91 4.97
CA PRO A 373 -22.42 -6.31 5.07
C PRO A 373 -20.99 -6.53 4.59
N PHE A 374 -20.60 -5.87 3.51
CA PHE A 374 -19.24 -5.93 3.00
C PHE A 374 -18.26 -5.24 3.95
N VAL A 375 -18.59 -4.05 4.45
CA VAL A 375 -17.77 -3.30 5.42
C VAL A 375 -17.57 -4.11 6.71
N THR A 376 -18.63 -4.71 7.24
CA THR A 376 -18.57 -5.57 8.43
C THR A 376 -17.69 -6.80 8.18
N LEU A 377 -17.82 -7.45 7.01
CA LEU A 377 -16.96 -8.57 6.64
C LEU A 377 -15.48 -8.16 6.63
N LEU A 378 -15.15 -7.02 6.02
CA LEU A 378 -13.77 -6.53 5.98
C LEU A 378 -13.21 -6.27 7.39
N SER A 379 -14.00 -5.63 8.25
CA SER A 379 -13.59 -5.30 9.63
C SER A 379 -13.46 -6.54 10.52
N SER A 380 -14.15 -7.64 10.20
CA SER A 380 -14.09 -8.90 10.95
C SER A 380 -12.89 -9.78 10.59
N ILE A 381 -12.16 -9.47 9.50
CA ILE A 381 -10.98 -10.25 9.10
C ILE A 381 -9.94 -10.20 10.22
N PRO A 382 -9.52 -11.35 10.79
CA PRO A 382 -8.56 -11.36 11.90
C PRO A 382 -7.14 -11.02 11.42
N ASN A 383 -6.35 -10.46 12.32
CA ASN A 383 -5.00 -10.02 12.03
C ASN A 383 -4.11 -11.14 11.50
N CYS A 384 -4.25 -12.38 11.99
CA CYS A 384 -3.47 -13.53 11.51
C CYS A 384 -3.72 -13.83 10.02
N VAL A 385 -4.96 -13.68 9.53
CA VAL A 385 -5.28 -13.82 8.11
C VAL A 385 -4.62 -12.70 7.30
N MET A 386 -4.70 -11.46 7.82
CA MET A 386 -4.02 -10.31 7.20
C MET A 386 -2.50 -10.48 7.24
N GLY A 387 -1.93 -11.01 8.33
CA GLY A 387 -0.52 -11.35 8.44
C GLY A 387 -0.05 -12.31 7.35
N GLY A 388 -0.84 -13.35 7.05
CA GLY A 388 -0.57 -14.26 5.93
C GLY A 388 -0.52 -13.55 4.58
N VAL A 389 -1.43 -12.60 4.35
CA VAL A 389 -1.43 -11.73 3.16
C VAL A 389 -0.20 -10.83 3.14
N CYS A 390 0.14 -10.21 4.27
CA CYS A 390 1.27 -9.30 4.42
C CYS A 390 2.60 -9.99 4.10
N VAL A 391 2.81 -11.23 4.58
CA VAL A 391 4.02 -12.00 4.26
C VAL A 391 4.19 -12.15 2.73
N ALA A 392 3.12 -12.53 2.03
CA ALA A 392 3.18 -12.67 0.57
C ALA A 392 3.44 -11.33 -0.12
N LEU A 393 2.73 -10.27 0.29
CA LEU A 393 2.76 -8.98 -0.38
C LEU A 393 4.07 -8.24 -0.14
N TYR A 394 4.55 -8.17 1.11
CA TYR A 394 5.84 -7.55 1.43
C TYR A 394 6.99 -8.32 0.78
N GLY A 395 6.86 -9.66 0.70
CA GLY A 395 7.77 -10.50 -0.07
C GLY A 395 7.81 -10.10 -1.55
N PHE A 396 6.67 -9.84 -2.19
CA PHE A 396 6.63 -9.38 -3.58
C PHE A 396 7.28 -8.01 -3.76
N ILE A 397 7.05 -7.06 -2.85
CA ILE A 397 7.69 -5.74 -2.89
C ILE A 397 9.22 -5.89 -2.75
N ALA A 398 9.67 -6.65 -1.75
CA ALA A 398 11.09 -6.89 -1.53
C ALA A 398 11.76 -7.54 -2.75
N VAL A 399 11.16 -8.60 -3.30
CA VAL A 399 11.68 -9.31 -4.49
C VAL A 399 11.63 -8.42 -5.74
N SER A 400 10.66 -7.53 -5.87
CA SER A 400 10.62 -6.54 -6.96
C SER A 400 11.85 -5.63 -6.92
N GLY A 401 12.19 -5.09 -5.76
CA GLY A 401 13.42 -4.34 -5.57
C GLY A 401 14.70 -5.16 -5.86
N LEU A 402 14.75 -6.43 -5.39
CA LEU A 402 15.87 -7.33 -5.69
C LEU A 402 16.03 -7.60 -7.18
N LYS A 403 14.94 -7.77 -7.94
CA LYS A 403 14.99 -7.90 -9.41
C LYS A 403 15.53 -6.64 -10.09
N MET A 404 15.32 -5.47 -9.52
CA MET A 404 15.94 -4.24 -10.01
C MET A 404 17.45 -4.24 -9.73
N ILE A 405 17.87 -4.69 -8.54
CA ILE A 405 19.29 -4.83 -8.16
C ILE A 405 20.02 -5.80 -9.08
N GLN A 406 19.38 -6.90 -9.51
CA GLN A 406 19.95 -7.86 -10.45
C GLN A 406 20.41 -7.24 -11.80
N LYS A 407 19.84 -6.10 -12.18
CA LYS A 407 20.22 -5.38 -13.40
C LYS A 407 21.45 -4.49 -13.23
N VAL A 408 21.96 -4.39 -12.01
CA VAL A 408 23.11 -3.57 -11.63
C VAL A 408 24.34 -4.47 -11.50
N ASP A 409 25.46 -4.07 -12.10
CA ASP A 409 26.73 -4.79 -11.90
C ASP A 409 27.26 -4.54 -10.48
N LEU A 410 27.08 -5.51 -9.60
CA LEU A 410 27.57 -5.46 -8.21
C LEU A 410 29.07 -5.78 -8.06
N ASN A 411 29.76 -6.22 -9.13
CA ASN A 411 31.21 -6.35 -9.11
C ASN A 411 31.87 -4.96 -9.16
N GLU A 412 31.17 -3.94 -9.64
CA GLU A 412 31.63 -2.55 -9.53
C GLU A 412 31.49 -2.08 -8.08
N GLY A 413 32.61 -1.81 -7.40
CA GLY A 413 32.64 -1.42 -5.99
C GLY A 413 31.76 -0.20 -5.66
N ARG A 414 31.58 0.74 -6.60
CA ARG A 414 30.68 1.90 -6.43
C ARG A 414 29.23 1.46 -6.22
N ASN A 415 28.74 0.57 -7.09
CA ASN A 415 27.38 0.06 -7.02
C ASN A 415 27.16 -0.75 -5.74
N LEU A 416 28.16 -1.58 -5.36
CA LEU A 416 28.13 -2.34 -4.11
C LEU A 416 27.95 -1.42 -2.90
N PHE A 417 28.72 -0.32 -2.81
CA PHE A 417 28.65 0.61 -1.68
C PHE A 417 27.32 1.39 -1.65
N VAL A 418 26.77 1.78 -2.81
CA VAL A 418 25.45 2.43 -2.87
C VAL A 418 24.37 1.49 -2.34
N VAL A 419 24.33 0.24 -2.81
CA VAL A 419 23.35 -0.76 -2.34
C VAL A 419 23.52 -1.02 -0.84
N SER A 420 24.76 -1.19 -0.36
CA SER A 420 25.03 -1.42 1.07
C SER A 420 24.62 -0.25 1.94
N SER A 421 24.84 1.00 1.48
CA SER A 421 24.51 2.22 2.22
C SER A 421 22.99 2.46 2.32
N ILE A 422 22.18 1.77 1.54
CA ILE A 422 20.72 1.79 1.64
C ILE A 422 20.21 0.64 2.50
N LEU A 423 20.65 -0.60 2.20
CA LEU A 423 20.06 -1.78 2.83
C LEU A 423 20.43 -1.91 4.31
N ILE A 424 21.69 -1.70 4.68
CA ILE A 424 22.14 -1.94 6.07
C ILE A 424 21.54 -0.93 7.04
N PRO A 425 21.63 0.39 6.80
CA PRO A 425 20.97 1.37 7.69
C PRO A 425 19.44 1.21 7.71
N GLY A 426 18.85 0.84 6.57
CA GLY A 426 17.43 0.64 6.46
C GLY A 426 16.93 -0.57 7.25
N ILE A 427 17.56 -1.72 7.13
CA ILE A 427 17.20 -2.92 7.90
C ILE A 427 17.53 -2.72 9.39
N GLY A 428 18.64 -2.01 9.68
CA GLY A 428 19.08 -1.69 11.04
C GLY A 428 18.23 -0.63 11.75
N GLY A 429 17.21 -0.03 11.07
CA GLY A 429 16.30 0.91 11.69
C GLY A 429 16.86 2.32 11.89
N LEU A 430 17.87 2.74 11.08
CA LEU A 430 18.46 4.06 11.20
C LEU A 430 17.40 5.16 11.04
N SER A 431 17.11 5.85 12.13
CA SER A 431 16.31 7.06 12.14
C SER A 431 17.10 8.19 12.81
N VAL A 432 16.90 9.42 12.36
CA VAL A 432 17.64 10.57 12.89
C VAL A 432 16.63 11.64 13.30
N SER A 433 16.72 12.08 14.55
CA SER A 433 15.85 13.14 15.09
C SER A 433 16.63 14.44 15.28
N PHE A 434 16.09 15.51 14.73
CA PHE A 434 16.58 16.88 14.91
C PHE A 434 15.54 17.66 15.73
N GLY A 435 15.69 17.66 17.05
CA GLY A 435 14.70 18.20 17.95
C GLY A 435 13.38 17.40 17.85
N LYS A 436 12.32 18.05 17.39
CA LYS A 436 11.00 17.42 17.20
C LYS A 436 10.80 16.79 15.82
N ILE A 437 11.74 16.95 14.89
CA ILE A 437 11.63 16.45 13.50
C ILE A 437 12.36 15.12 13.41
N THR A 438 11.69 14.07 12.98
CA THR A 438 12.31 12.74 12.83
C THR A 438 12.32 12.30 11.35
N LEU A 439 13.52 12.01 10.86
CA LEU A 439 13.74 11.35 9.58
C LEU A 439 13.44 9.86 9.72
N THR A 440 12.50 9.35 8.95
CA THR A 440 12.18 7.92 8.95
C THR A 440 13.34 7.10 8.40
N THR A 441 13.37 5.82 8.74
CA THR A 441 14.39 4.87 8.29
C THR A 441 14.53 4.82 6.77
N ILE A 442 13.40 4.80 6.04
CA ILE A 442 13.39 4.79 4.58
C ILE A 442 13.97 6.09 4.02
N ALA A 443 13.58 7.25 4.61
CA ALA A 443 14.10 8.55 4.21
C ALA A 443 15.62 8.65 4.43
N CYS A 444 16.10 8.24 5.61
CA CYS A 444 17.54 8.22 5.94
C CYS A 444 18.32 7.36 4.94
N SER A 445 17.85 6.15 4.68
CA SER A 445 18.50 5.20 3.78
C SER A 445 18.54 5.69 2.33
N LEU A 446 17.43 6.26 1.85
CA LEU A 446 17.36 6.84 0.49
C LEU A 446 18.32 8.03 0.35
N ILE A 447 18.30 8.97 1.30
CA ILE A 447 19.19 10.14 1.29
C ILE A 447 20.66 9.68 1.30
N LEU A 448 21.01 8.73 2.18
CA LEU A 448 22.36 8.19 2.26
C LEU A 448 22.77 7.51 0.96
N GLY A 449 21.88 6.74 0.33
CA GLY A 449 22.11 6.11 -0.96
C GLY A 449 22.34 7.12 -2.09
N ILE A 450 21.53 8.19 -2.16
CA ILE A 450 21.70 9.27 -3.14
C ILE A 450 23.05 9.96 -2.93
N ILE A 451 23.37 10.35 -1.70
CA ILE A 451 24.66 11.00 -1.36
C ILE A 451 25.83 10.08 -1.76
N THR A 452 25.79 8.81 -1.38
CA THR A 452 26.82 7.83 -1.73
C THR A 452 26.98 7.71 -3.25
N ASN A 453 25.86 7.61 -3.98
CA ASN A 453 25.88 7.55 -5.44
C ASN A 453 26.51 8.80 -6.06
N ILE A 454 26.15 9.99 -5.60
CA ILE A 454 26.72 11.25 -6.09
C ILE A 454 28.24 11.29 -5.81
N VAL A 455 28.64 11.06 -4.55
CA VAL A 455 30.05 11.15 -4.12
C VAL A 455 30.95 10.19 -4.92
N LEU A 456 30.50 8.94 -5.09
CA LEU A 456 31.30 7.93 -5.79
C LEU A 456 31.36 8.14 -7.32
N ASN A 457 30.44 8.94 -7.89
CA ASN A 457 30.41 9.24 -9.33
C ASN A 457 31.01 10.62 -9.70
N ILE A 458 31.40 11.46 -8.75
CA ILE A 458 32.02 12.79 -9.01
C ILE A 458 33.27 12.69 -9.93
N LYS A 459 34.07 11.65 -9.80
CA LYS A 459 35.33 11.50 -10.59
C LYS A 459 35.09 11.02 -12.03
N LYS A 460 33.92 10.44 -12.37
CA LYS A 460 33.63 9.95 -13.72
C LYS A 460 33.35 11.10 -14.70
N GLY A 461 32.84 12.24 -14.24
CA GLY A 461 32.56 13.42 -15.04
C GLY A 461 33.77 14.33 -15.30
N LYS A 462 34.95 14.00 -14.75
CA LYS A 462 36.20 14.73 -15.03
C LYS A 462 37.18 13.95 -15.93
N ALA A 463 36.85 12.71 -16.30
CA ALA A 463 37.67 11.84 -17.13
C ALA A 463 37.10 11.60 -18.56
N GLU A 464 35.95 12.18 -18.87
CA GLU A 464 35.39 12.37 -20.22
C GLU A 464 35.45 13.85 -20.61
#